data_5ab2a9d41db526290b2edfc8d41320b0
#
_entry.id   5ab2a9d41db526290b2edfc8d41320b0
#
_cell.length_a   1.000
_cell.length_b   1.000
_cell.length_c   1.000
_cell.angle_alpha   90.00
_cell.angle_beta   90.00
_cell.angle_gamma   90.00
#
_symmetry.space_group_name_H-M   'P 1'
#
loop_
_entity.id
_entity.type
_entity.pdbx_description
1 polymer ?
#
loop_
_entity_poly.entity_id
_entity_poly.type
_entity_poly.pdbx_seq_one_letter_code
_entity_poly.pdbx_strand_id
1 'polypeptide(L)'
;MSVERDDRGRRRTSEARMPGGGDQPRPAIITCAISGAIANREQCPAIPYTPEEYAAEARRIVDEGGVHIHIHARTPDGTPSYEVEDFMAIRDAIRAEVGDTAIVNFSTGTVGVPVAKRIAYLEACRPEVAALNMGSLNYAKYSRSRRDFVFKFVFTNPFEEIIELLEAMRRLHIKPEHECFDVGHVGSLTPLVDMGLLEAPLHADFVMGVVGGVPPTARNLAMMAENLAEAWLAAEHQHHWGVIGIGRGQWSLVAAALTLGGSIRVGLEDNFYLPDGEMARSNGDLVARGRRLVEDCGRRAATVEEARALLGIAPRPVVV
;
A
#
# COMPACT_ATOMS: atom_id res chain seq x y z
N MET A 1 22.37 4.67 -30.75
CA MET A 1 21.32 3.68 -30.51
C MET A 1 20.14 4.00 -31.42
N SER A 2 19.80 3.10 -32.36
CA SER A 2 18.76 3.29 -33.37
C SER A 2 17.37 3.06 -32.73
N VAL A 3 16.51 4.07 -32.82
CA VAL A 3 15.12 3.96 -32.43
C VAL A 3 14.35 3.29 -33.57
N GLU A 4 13.90 2.07 -33.43
CA GLU A 4 13.03 1.41 -34.40
C GLU A 4 11.65 2.11 -34.42
N ARG A 5 11.25 2.55 -35.63
CA ARG A 5 9.93 3.11 -35.90
C ARG A 5 9.14 2.10 -36.77
N ASP A 6 7.82 2.05 -36.54
CA ASP A 6 6.94 1.29 -37.42
C ASP A 6 6.80 1.96 -38.81
N ASP A 7 6.24 1.27 -39.80
CA ASP A 7 6.04 1.76 -41.17
C ASP A 7 5.14 3.02 -41.28
N ARG A 8 4.63 3.54 -40.17
CA ARG A 8 3.83 4.77 -40.07
C ARG A 8 4.52 5.86 -39.23
N GLY A 9 5.81 5.69 -38.90
CA GLY A 9 6.62 6.70 -38.23
C GLY A 9 6.32 6.85 -36.71
N ARG A 10 5.52 5.98 -36.11
CA ARG A 10 5.22 6.00 -34.68
C ARG A 10 6.32 5.27 -33.90
N ARG A 11 6.70 5.83 -32.76
CA ARG A 11 7.55 5.11 -31.81
C ARG A 11 6.81 3.84 -31.40
N ARG A 12 7.39 2.67 -31.67
CA ARG A 12 6.97 1.45 -30.96
C ARG A 12 7.25 1.69 -29.49
N THR A 13 6.19 1.86 -28.70
CA THR A 13 6.28 1.64 -27.26
C THR A 13 6.69 0.18 -27.10
N SER A 14 7.93 -0.05 -26.69
CA SER A 14 8.31 -1.37 -26.24
C SER A 14 7.38 -1.68 -25.07
N GLU A 15 6.44 -2.59 -25.27
CA GLU A 15 5.87 -3.30 -24.13
C GLU A 15 7.08 -3.80 -23.35
N ALA A 16 7.25 -3.31 -22.13
CA ALA A 16 8.28 -3.78 -21.24
C ALA A 16 8.03 -5.28 -21.01
N ARG A 17 8.67 -6.11 -21.85
CA ARG A 17 8.71 -7.56 -21.65
C ARG A 17 9.47 -7.76 -20.36
N MET A 18 8.72 -7.97 -19.27
CA MET A 18 9.30 -8.49 -18.04
C MET A 18 10.05 -9.80 -18.37
N PRO A 19 11.27 -10.00 -17.87
CA PRO A 19 11.99 -11.25 -18.05
C PRO A 19 11.25 -12.35 -17.28
N GLY A 20 10.63 -13.27 -17.99
CA GLY A 20 9.86 -14.38 -17.44
C GLY A 20 9.29 -15.17 -18.59
N GLY A 21 10.12 -15.99 -19.23
CA GLY A 21 9.67 -17.00 -20.16
C GLY A 21 8.92 -18.08 -19.41
N GLY A 22 7.62 -18.21 -19.66
CA GLY A 22 6.78 -19.26 -19.14
C GLY A 22 5.31 -18.88 -19.23
N ASP A 23 4.49 -19.80 -19.59
CA ASP A 23 3.02 -19.76 -19.74
C ASP A 23 2.26 -19.45 -18.41
N GLN A 24 2.95 -18.90 -17.39
CA GLN A 24 2.36 -18.64 -16.07
C GLN A 24 1.74 -17.23 -16.00
N PRO A 25 0.53 -17.10 -15.42
CA PRO A 25 -0.11 -15.82 -15.20
C PRO A 25 0.79 -14.86 -14.38
N ARG A 26 0.81 -13.56 -14.73
CA ARG A 26 1.62 -12.56 -14.01
C ARG A 26 1.17 -12.46 -12.57
N PRO A 27 2.09 -12.44 -11.58
CA PRO A 27 1.74 -12.29 -10.18
C PRO A 27 1.22 -10.88 -9.89
N ALA A 28 0.30 -10.76 -8.92
CA ALA A 28 -0.14 -9.52 -8.32
C ALA A 28 -0.02 -9.63 -6.80
N ILE A 29 0.59 -8.66 -6.15
CA ILE A 29 0.63 -8.59 -4.70
C ILE A 29 -0.78 -8.25 -4.21
N ILE A 30 -1.27 -9.01 -3.24
CA ILE A 30 -2.48 -8.67 -2.50
C ILE A 30 -2.04 -8.15 -1.14
N THR A 31 -2.13 -6.84 -0.98
CA THR A 31 -1.90 -6.15 0.30
C THR A 31 -3.22 -6.10 1.08
N CYS A 32 -3.16 -6.32 2.39
CA CYS A 32 -4.28 -6.14 3.27
C CYS A 32 -3.98 -5.13 4.39
N ALA A 33 -4.78 -4.06 4.43
CA ALA A 33 -4.71 -3.05 5.49
C ALA A 33 -5.73 -3.40 6.58
N ILE A 34 -5.23 -3.91 7.72
CA ILE A 34 -6.04 -4.63 8.69
C ILE A 34 -7.05 -3.75 9.42
N SER A 35 -6.62 -2.58 9.94
CA SER A 35 -7.43 -1.85 10.93
C SER A 35 -7.58 -0.36 10.66
N GLY A 36 -6.54 0.29 10.09
CA GLY A 36 -6.47 1.74 9.99
C GLY A 36 -6.49 2.48 11.33
N ALA A 37 -6.49 3.81 11.27
CA ALA A 37 -6.51 4.68 12.45
C ALA A 37 -7.85 5.43 12.64
N ILE A 38 -8.73 5.47 11.63
CA ILE A 38 -9.92 6.36 11.62
C ILE A 38 -11.21 5.60 11.93
N ALA A 39 -11.38 4.41 11.35
CA ALA A 39 -12.57 3.59 11.54
C ALA A 39 -12.58 2.92 12.92
N ASN A 40 -13.78 2.52 13.40
CA ASN A 40 -13.94 1.85 14.69
C ASN A 40 -14.99 0.71 14.61
N ARG A 41 -15.17 -0.04 15.71
CA ARG A 41 -16.09 -1.18 15.78
C ARG A 41 -17.57 -0.82 15.71
N GLU A 42 -17.95 0.41 15.97
CA GLU A 42 -19.33 0.87 15.73
C GLU A 42 -19.65 0.89 14.23
N GLN A 43 -18.64 1.16 13.40
CA GLN A 43 -18.75 1.20 11.96
C GLN A 43 -18.54 -0.20 11.34
N CYS A 44 -17.60 -0.97 11.87
CA CYS A 44 -17.32 -2.35 11.45
C CYS A 44 -16.81 -3.18 12.63
N PRO A 45 -17.64 -4.09 13.17
CA PRO A 45 -17.29 -4.89 14.34
C PRO A 45 -16.06 -5.79 14.18
N ALA A 46 -15.68 -6.09 12.93
CA ALA A 46 -14.57 -6.99 12.60
C ALA A 46 -13.18 -6.33 12.72
N ILE A 47 -13.09 -5.02 12.98
CA ILE A 47 -11.79 -4.33 13.11
C ILE A 47 -11.04 -4.85 14.35
N PRO A 48 -9.80 -5.39 14.20
CA PRO A 48 -9.03 -5.87 15.34
C PRO A 48 -8.46 -4.72 16.16
N TYR A 49 -8.39 -4.92 17.48
CA TYR A 49 -7.82 -3.97 18.43
C TYR A 49 -6.67 -4.57 19.24
N THR A 50 -6.72 -5.88 19.55
CA THR A 50 -5.68 -6.52 20.36
C THR A 50 -4.65 -7.28 19.50
N PRO A 51 -3.41 -7.49 19.98
CA PRO A 51 -2.40 -8.26 19.26
C PRO A 51 -2.89 -9.64 18.79
N GLU A 52 -3.70 -10.34 19.60
CA GLU A 52 -4.25 -11.65 19.28
C GLU A 52 -5.26 -11.57 18.13
N GLU A 53 -6.06 -10.50 18.09
CA GLU A 53 -7.01 -10.26 17.00
C GLU A 53 -6.27 -9.92 15.70
N TYR A 54 -5.17 -9.13 15.78
CA TYR A 54 -4.31 -8.89 14.61
C TYR A 54 -3.68 -10.17 14.09
N ALA A 55 -3.21 -11.05 14.98
CA ALA A 55 -2.65 -12.35 14.60
C ALA A 55 -3.71 -13.23 13.92
N ALA A 56 -4.91 -13.30 14.46
CA ALA A 56 -6.02 -14.05 13.86
C ALA A 56 -6.41 -13.52 12.47
N GLU A 57 -6.43 -12.19 12.30
CA GLU A 57 -6.66 -11.59 10.98
C GLU A 57 -5.50 -11.87 10.02
N ALA A 58 -4.25 -11.82 10.47
CA ALA A 58 -3.09 -12.15 9.65
C ALA A 58 -3.16 -13.60 9.12
N ARG A 59 -3.60 -14.56 9.95
CA ARG A 59 -3.85 -15.94 9.52
C ARG A 59 -4.89 -16.00 8.41
N ARG A 60 -6.06 -15.36 8.61
CA ARG A 60 -7.12 -15.32 7.59
C ARG A 60 -6.65 -14.69 6.28
N ILE A 61 -5.83 -13.64 6.36
CA ILE A 61 -5.26 -12.97 5.20
C ILE A 61 -4.35 -13.91 4.41
N VAL A 62 -3.43 -14.59 5.11
CA VAL A 62 -2.46 -15.51 4.47
C VAL A 62 -3.17 -16.72 3.87
N ASP A 63 -4.15 -17.30 4.56
CA ASP A 63 -4.93 -18.45 4.07
C ASP A 63 -5.69 -18.11 2.78
N GLU A 64 -6.07 -16.85 2.60
CA GLU A 64 -6.75 -16.36 1.38
C GLU A 64 -5.79 -15.80 0.31
N GLY A 65 -4.47 -15.85 0.54
CA GLY A 65 -3.44 -15.49 -0.44
C GLY A 65 -2.99 -14.02 -0.39
N GLY A 66 -3.30 -13.29 0.70
CA GLY A 66 -2.67 -12.00 1.00
C GLY A 66 -1.27 -12.23 1.58
N VAL A 67 -0.29 -11.48 1.07
CA VAL A 67 1.12 -11.68 1.46
C VAL A 67 1.80 -10.40 1.97
N HIS A 68 1.08 -9.29 1.99
CA HIS A 68 1.58 -7.99 2.46
C HIS A 68 0.53 -7.40 3.41
N ILE A 69 0.93 -7.17 4.67
CA ILE A 69 0.02 -6.77 5.75
C ILE A 69 0.40 -5.39 6.24
N HIS A 70 -0.50 -4.42 6.01
CA HIS A 70 -0.35 -3.04 6.48
C HIS A 70 -1.04 -2.85 7.83
N ILE A 71 -0.35 -2.19 8.76
CA ILE A 71 -0.74 -2.09 10.17
C ILE A 71 -0.72 -0.65 10.64
N HIS A 72 -1.82 -0.23 11.26
CA HIS A 72 -1.86 0.83 12.27
C HIS A 72 -2.00 0.18 13.64
N ALA A 73 -1.15 0.56 14.60
CA ALA A 73 -1.30 0.04 15.95
C ALA A 73 -2.50 0.69 16.67
N ARG A 74 -3.14 -0.08 17.53
CA ARG A 74 -4.24 0.34 18.39
C ARG A 74 -4.05 -0.21 19.80
N THR A 75 -4.55 0.52 20.77
CA THR A 75 -4.74 0.03 22.13
C THR A 75 -5.98 -0.87 22.19
N PRO A 76 -6.15 -1.72 23.23
CA PRO A 76 -7.29 -2.63 23.35
C PRO A 76 -8.68 -1.97 23.37
N ASP A 77 -8.77 -0.67 23.69
CA ASP A 77 -10.00 0.11 23.61
C ASP A 77 -10.29 0.66 22.19
N GLY A 78 -9.37 0.42 21.24
CA GLY A 78 -9.48 0.83 19.85
C GLY A 78 -8.91 2.21 19.53
N THR A 79 -8.33 2.90 20.50
CA THR A 79 -7.64 4.17 20.26
C THR A 79 -6.38 3.94 19.40
N PRO A 80 -6.13 4.74 18.35
CA PRO A 80 -4.87 4.66 17.61
C PRO A 80 -3.66 4.87 18.53
N SER A 81 -2.67 4.01 18.41
CA SER A 81 -1.44 4.09 19.19
C SER A 81 -0.22 4.35 18.30
N TYR A 82 0.74 5.06 18.86
CA TYR A 82 2.03 5.35 18.25
C TYR A 82 3.19 4.99 19.21
N GLU A 83 2.88 4.15 20.20
CA GLU A 83 3.86 3.66 21.15
C GLU A 83 4.61 2.45 20.58
N VAL A 84 5.90 2.35 20.90
CA VAL A 84 6.77 1.27 20.44
C VAL A 84 6.26 -0.09 20.88
N GLU A 85 5.77 -0.18 22.11
CA GLU A 85 5.30 -1.39 22.76
C GLU A 85 4.09 -1.97 22.02
N ASP A 86 3.16 -1.14 21.57
CA ASP A 86 1.97 -1.59 20.85
C ASP A 86 2.30 -2.11 19.46
N PHE A 87 3.18 -1.42 18.71
CA PHE A 87 3.68 -1.91 17.43
C PHE A 87 4.45 -3.22 17.58
N MET A 88 5.29 -3.32 18.61
CA MET A 88 6.07 -4.53 18.89
C MET A 88 5.15 -5.70 19.23
N ALA A 89 4.18 -5.51 20.13
CA ALA A 89 3.24 -6.55 20.52
C ALA A 89 2.43 -7.09 19.32
N ILE A 90 1.92 -6.19 18.48
CA ILE A 90 1.17 -6.57 17.26
C ILE A 90 2.07 -7.31 16.27
N ARG A 91 3.27 -6.80 15.99
CA ARG A 91 4.24 -7.46 15.10
C ARG A 91 4.57 -8.87 15.60
N ASP A 92 4.87 -9.01 16.89
CA ASP A 92 5.31 -10.28 17.47
C ASP A 92 4.18 -11.31 17.46
N ALA A 93 2.94 -10.87 17.73
CA ALA A 93 1.77 -11.73 17.64
C ALA A 93 1.51 -12.21 16.20
N ILE A 94 1.61 -11.31 15.21
CA ILE A 94 1.51 -11.67 13.78
C ILE A 94 2.61 -12.65 13.40
N ARG A 95 3.86 -12.39 13.79
CA ARG A 95 4.99 -13.26 13.47
C ARG A 95 4.90 -14.63 14.15
N ALA A 96 4.40 -14.69 15.37
CA ALA A 96 4.13 -15.96 16.05
C ALA A 96 3.06 -16.79 15.33
N GLU A 97 2.07 -16.16 14.73
CA GLU A 97 0.95 -16.83 14.06
C GLU A 97 1.27 -17.27 12.64
N VAL A 98 1.88 -16.39 11.82
CA VAL A 98 2.07 -16.63 10.39
C VAL A 98 3.55 -16.76 9.98
N GLY A 99 4.48 -16.57 10.88
CA GLY A 99 5.92 -16.64 10.59
C GLY A 99 6.34 -15.65 9.51
N ASP A 100 7.11 -16.12 8.53
CA ASP A 100 7.62 -15.33 7.41
C ASP A 100 6.76 -15.44 6.14
N THR A 101 5.52 -15.96 6.25
CA THR A 101 4.60 -16.11 5.11
C THR A 101 3.93 -14.81 4.68
N ALA A 102 4.15 -13.71 5.39
CA ALA A 102 3.70 -12.38 5.02
C ALA A 102 4.76 -11.31 5.29
N ILE A 103 4.74 -10.26 4.48
CA ILE A 103 5.50 -9.03 4.68
C ILE A 103 4.74 -8.17 5.68
N VAL A 104 5.42 -7.62 6.69
CA VAL A 104 4.83 -6.69 7.66
C VAL A 104 5.19 -5.26 7.28
N ASN A 105 4.18 -4.43 7.12
CA ASN A 105 4.25 -3.03 6.74
C ASN A 105 3.65 -2.15 7.83
N PHE A 106 4.42 -1.19 8.35
CA PHE A 106 3.94 -0.25 9.36
C PHE A 106 3.54 1.08 8.72
N SER A 107 2.37 1.57 9.09
CA SER A 107 2.00 2.94 8.74
C SER A 107 2.88 3.95 9.47
N THR A 108 3.32 4.99 8.74
CA THR A 108 3.87 6.21 9.33
C THR A 108 2.92 7.39 9.18
N GLY A 109 1.72 7.17 8.62
CA GLY A 109 0.67 8.18 8.46
C GLY A 109 0.05 8.55 9.80
N THR A 110 0.18 9.79 10.21
CA THR A 110 -0.31 10.30 11.50
C THR A 110 -0.81 11.73 11.39
N VAL A 111 -1.53 12.19 12.41
CA VAL A 111 -1.92 13.59 12.54
C VAL A 111 -1.38 14.12 13.88
N GLY A 112 -0.50 15.11 13.83
CA GLY A 112 0.05 15.77 15.04
C GLY A 112 1.02 14.92 15.85
N VAL A 113 1.54 13.81 15.30
CA VAL A 113 2.57 12.98 15.95
C VAL A 113 3.94 13.36 15.40
N PRO A 114 4.91 13.72 16.24
CA PRO A 114 6.26 14.09 15.82
C PRO A 114 6.94 12.98 15.01
N VAL A 115 7.73 13.35 13.99
CA VAL A 115 8.48 12.42 13.14
C VAL A 115 9.40 11.52 13.97
N ALA A 116 10.07 12.05 14.99
CA ALA A 116 10.93 11.27 15.87
C ALA A 116 10.21 10.11 16.56
N LYS A 117 8.93 10.26 16.92
CA LYS A 117 8.11 9.18 17.49
C LYS A 117 7.80 8.11 16.46
N ARG A 118 7.56 8.51 15.20
CA ARG A 118 7.37 7.58 14.09
C ARG A 118 8.64 6.79 13.80
N ILE A 119 9.79 7.43 13.84
CA ILE A 119 11.10 6.77 13.67
C ILE A 119 11.38 5.79 14.83
N ALA A 120 11.00 6.13 16.06
CA ALA A 120 11.26 5.28 17.23
C ALA A 120 10.64 3.87 17.08
N TYR A 121 9.39 3.73 16.68
CA TYR A 121 8.82 2.40 16.47
C TYR A 121 9.38 1.68 15.24
N LEU A 122 9.82 2.40 14.20
CA LEU A 122 10.54 1.78 13.08
C LEU A 122 11.89 1.24 13.53
N GLU A 123 12.64 1.97 14.35
CA GLU A 123 13.93 1.54 14.89
C GLU A 123 13.81 0.32 15.80
N ALA A 124 12.81 0.31 16.68
CA ALA A 124 12.60 -0.79 17.62
C ALA A 124 12.07 -2.06 16.95
N CYS A 125 11.14 -1.90 16.02
CA CYS A 125 10.40 -3.04 15.45
C CYS A 125 10.99 -3.58 14.15
N ARG A 126 11.70 -2.76 13.35
CA ARG A 126 12.31 -3.16 12.08
C ARG A 126 11.34 -3.91 11.15
N PRO A 127 10.20 -3.32 10.75
CA PRO A 127 9.32 -3.93 9.76
C PRO A 127 10.06 -4.08 8.42
N GLU A 128 9.55 -4.94 7.52
CA GLU A 128 10.15 -5.08 6.17
C GLU A 128 9.82 -3.88 5.29
N VAL A 129 8.61 -3.33 5.47
CA VAL A 129 8.09 -2.18 4.71
C VAL A 129 7.55 -1.15 5.71
N ALA A 130 7.62 0.12 5.35
CA ALA A 130 6.88 1.16 6.03
C ALA A 130 6.25 2.13 5.03
N ALA A 131 4.97 2.44 5.22
CA ALA A 131 4.25 3.38 4.37
C ALA A 131 4.74 4.80 4.62
N LEU A 132 4.94 5.55 3.54
CA LEU A 132 5.42 6.93 3.52
C LEU A 132 4.52 7.78 2.65
N ASN A 133 3.81 8.73 3.25
CA ASN A 133 2.91 9.63 2.54
C ASN A 133 3.69 10.72 1.80
N MET A 134 3.52 10.83 0.47
CA MET A 134 4.38 11.63 -0.41
C MET A 134 3.98 13.09 -0.54
N GLY A 135 3.11 13.59 0.32
CA GLY A 135 2.77 15.01 0.35
C GLY A 135 1.59 15.33 1.26
N SER A 136 1.45 16.61 1.53
CA SER A 136 0.35 17.17 2.33
C SER A 136 -0.89 17.40 1.47
N LEU A 137 -2.06 17.14 2.05
CA LEU A 137 -3.35 17.39 1.38
C LEU A 137 -4.44 17.72 2.38
N ASN A 138 -5.55 18.30 1.91
CA ASN A 138 -6.78 18.31 2.67
C ASN A 138 -7.35 16.88 2.71
N TYR A 139 -7.51 16.33 3.90
CA TYR A 139 -8.06 15.01 4.12
C TYR A 139 -9.45 15.14 4.74
N ALA A 140 -10.48 14.61 4.06
CA ALA A 140 -11.83 14.76 4.55
C ALA A 140 -12.74 13.60 4.12
N LYS A 141 -13.84 13.42 4.87
CA LYS A 141 -14.98 12.59 4.48
C LYS A 141 -16.21 13.45 4.37
N TYR A 142 -16.83 13.47 3.19
CA TYR A 142 -18.07 14.22 2.93
C TYR A 142 -19.27 13.30 2.94
N SER A 143 -20.35 13.73 3.61
CA SER A 143 -21.65 13.04 3.61
C SER A 143 -22.62 13.75 2.68
N ARG A 144 -23.00 13.09 1.58
CA ARG A 144 -24.02 13.64 0.66
C ARG A 144 -25.39 13.83 1.31
N SER A 145 -25.78 12.91 2.21
CA SER A 145 -27.08 12.97 2.91
C SER A 145 -27.14 14.14 3.90
N ARG A 146 -26.02 14.42 4.57
CA ARG A 146 -25.90 15.54 5.51
C ARG A 146 -25.57 16.86 4.82
N ARG A 147 -25.08 16.82 3.57
CA ARG A 147 -24.49 17.95 2.83
C ARG A 147 -23.40 18.67 3.61
N ASP A 148 -22.60 17.92 4.38
CA ASP A 148 -21.55 18.44 5.24
C ASP A 148 -20.39 17.41 5.38
N PHE A 149 -19.24 17.90 5.85
CA PHE A 149 -18.11 17.06 6.16
C PHE A 149 -18.34 16.29 7.47
N VAL A 150 -18.09 14.98 7.45
CA VAL A 150 -18.06 14.13 8.65
C VAL A 150 -16.84 14.48 9.48
N PHE A 151 -15.71 14.66 8.81
CA PHE A 151 -14.47 15.23 9.34
C PHE A 151 -13.68 15.89 8.22
N LYS A 152 -12.80 16.83 8.58
CA LYS A 152 -11.88 17.53 7.69
C LYS A 152 -10.67 18.03 8.45
N PHE A 153 -9.47 17.80 7.91
CA PHE A 153 -8.21 18.31 8.45
C PHE A 153 -7.16 18.40 7.34
N VAL A 154 -6.04 19.03 7.62
CA VAL A 154 -4.85 18.98 6.75
C VAL A 154 -4.01 17.78 7.18
N PHE A 155 -3.85 16.82 6.28
CA PHE A 155 -2.92 15.72 6.47
C PHE A 155 -1.53 16.21 6.07
N THR A 156 -0.70 16.50 7.06
CA THR A 156 0.58 17.21 6.91
C THR A 156 1.71 16.20 6.71
N ASN A 157 2.38 16.30 5.56
CA ASN A 157 3.56 15.51 5.20
C ASN A 157 4.50 16.44 4.42
N PRO A 158 5.24 17.35 5.08
CA PRO A 158 6.19 18.26 4.44
C PRO A 158 7.44 17.50 3.99
N PHE A 159 8.16 18.05 3.01
CA PHE A 159 9.37 17.40 2.47
C PHE A 159 10.43 17.15 3.54
N GLU A 160 10.56 17.99 4.53
CA GLU A 160 11.50 17.82 5.64
C GLU A 160 11.24 16.50 6.38
N GLU A 161 9.98 16.19 6.72
CA GLU A 161 9.61 14.95 7.40
C GLU A 161 9.69 13.74 6.47
N ILE A 162 9.35 13.90 5.18
CA ILE A 162 9.49 12.85 4.17
C ILE A 162 10.94 12.43 4.04
N ILE A 163 11.87 13.39 3.94
CA ILE A 163 13.31 13.14 3.81
C ILE A 163 13.84 12.46 5.07
N GLU A 164 13.49 12.98 6.27
CA GLU A 164 13.91 12.40 7.55
C GLU A 164 13.45 10.92 7.69
N LEU A 165 12.21 10.62 7.30
CA LEU A 165 11.69 9.24 7.29
C LEU A 165 12.39 8.36 6.27
N LEU A 166 12.66 8.86 5.04
CA LEU A 166 13.41 8.12 4.02
C LEU A 166 14.83 7.78 4.48
N GLU A 167 15.54 8.74 5.07
CA GLU A 167 16.88 8.53 5.62
C GLU A 167 16.86 7.51 6.77
N ALA A 168 15.86 7.57 7.64
CA ALA A 168 15.68 6.60 8.71
C ALA A 168 15.38 5.20 8.15
N MET A 169 14.44 5.06 7.22
CA MET A 169 14.11 3.78 6.58
C MET A 169 15.32 3.17 5.88
N ARG A 170 16.08 3.99 5.13
CA ARG A 170 17.32 3.56 4.47
C ARG A 170 18.36 3.04 5.46
N ARG A 171 18.64 3.78 6.53
CA ARG A 171 19.55 3.39 7.62
C ARG A 171 19.12 2.08 8.28
N LEU A 172 17.81 1.84 8.36
CA LEU A 172 17.20 0.70 9.01
C LEU A 172 16.98 -0.49 8.07
N HIS A 173 17.28 -0.36 6.78
CA HIS A 173 16.98 -1.33 5.73
C HIS A 173 15.49 -1.68 5.64
N ILE A 174 14.62 -0.69 5.83
CA ILE A 174 13.17 -0.79 5.68
C ILE A 174 12.81 -0.27 4.29
N LYS A 175 12.01 -1.04 3.54
CA LYS A 175 11.53 -0.62 2.23
C LYS A 175 10.44 0.44 2.36
N PRO A 176 10.59 1.65 1.78
CA PRO A 176 9.50 2.62 1.74
C PRO A 176 8.40 2.18 0.78
N GLU A 177 7.13 2.27 1.20
CA GLU A 177 5.94 2.25 0.35
C GLU A 177 5.49 3.70 0.13
N HIS A 178 5.67 4.23 -1.08
CA HIS A 178 5.38 5.62 -1.37
C HIS A 178 3.90 5.81 -1.68
N GLU A 179 3.11 6.25 -0.70
CA GLU A 179 1.67 6.50 -0.85
C GLU A 179 1.41 7.87 -1.50
N CYS A 180 0.89 7.86 -2.72
CA CYS A 180 0.61 9.03 -3.53
C CYS A 180 -0.90 9.27 -3.64
N PHE A 181 -1.41 10.37 -3.08
CA PHE A 181 -2.82 10.75 -3.08
C PHE A 181 -3.22 11.62 -4.27
N ASP A 182 -2.24 12.15 -4.99
CA ASP A 182 -2.44 13.06 -6.12
C ASP A 182 -1.27 12.95 -7.10
N VAL A 183 -1.49 13.44 -8.32
CA VAL A 183 -0.45 13.48 -9.35
C VAL A 183 0.76 14.33 -8.94
N GLY A 184 0.54 15.37 -8.14
CA GLY A 184 1.61 16.18 -7.55
C GLY A 184 2.50 15.40 -6.60
N HIS A 185 1.93 14.41 -5.87
CA HIS A 185 2.71 13.51 -5.01
C HIS A 185 3.59 12.57 -5.85
N VAL A 186 3.12 12.11 -7.02
CA VAL A 186 3.95 11.34 -7.96
C VAL A 186 5.09 12.21 -8.48
N GLY A 187 4.81 13.47 -8.84
CA GLY A 187 5.83 14.43 -9.27
C GLY A 187 6.90 14.72 -8.19
N SER A 188 6.53 14.60 -6.92
CA SER A 188 7.45 14.77 -5.79
C SER A 188 8.53 13.68 -5.69
N LEU A 189 8.36 12.55 -6.39
CA LEU A 189 9.39 11.50 -6.43
C LEU A 189 10.63 11.92 -7.22
N THR A 190 10.46 12.71 -8.29
CA THR A 190 11.58 13.12 -9.18
C THR A 190 12.74 13.80 -8.44
N PRO A 191 12.52 14.87 -7.63
CA PRO A 191 13.62 15.48 -6.89
C PRO A 191 14.27 14.55 -5.88
N LEU A 192 13.51 13.62 -5.28
CA LEU A 192 14.05 12.64 -4.33
C LEU A 192 14.92 11.58 -5.04
N VAL A 193 14.60 11.24 -6.31
CA VAL A 193 15.46 10.44 -7.17
C VAL A 193 16.77 11.17 -7.44
N ASP A 194 16.71 12.45 -7.85
CA ASP A 194 17.90 13.26 -8.14
C ASP A 194 18.80 13.44 -6.91
N MET A 195 18.21 13.48 -5.73
CA MET A 195 18.93 13.51 -4.44
C MET A 195 19.56 12.15 -4.06
N GLY A 196 19.26 11.07 -4.79
CA GLY A 196 19.73 9.72 -4.49
C GLY A 196 19.09 9.12 -3.21
N LEU A 197 17.90 9.59 -2.84
CA LEU A 197 17.18 9.13 -1.65
C LEU A 197 16.29 7.92 -1.91
N LEU A 198 15.92 7.66 -3.17
CA LEU A 198 15.06 6.54 -3.55
C LEU A 198 15.88 5.39 -4.12
N GLU A 199 15.51 4.16 -3.75
CA GLU A 199 16.17 2.92 -4.17
C GLU A 199 15.26 2.06 -5.05
N ALA A 200 15.84 1.51 -6.12
CA ALA A 200 15.14 0.57 -7.01
C ALA A 200 15.00 -0.84 -6.37
N PRO A 201 13.93 -1.58 -6.70
CA PRO A 201 12.74 -1.12 -7.41
C PRO A 201 11.94 -0.13 -6.57
N LEU A 202 11.35 0.91 -7.17
CA LEU A 202 10.46 1.81 -6.44
C LEU A 202 9.16 1.08 -6.11
N HIS A 203 8.69 1.23 -4.88
CA HIS A 203 7.35 0.77 -4.47
C HIS A 203 6.46 1.99 -4.25
N ALA A 204 5.41 2.14 -5.07
CA ALA A 204 4.46 3.24 -4.99
C ALA A 204 3.03 2.71 -4.97
N ASP A 205 2.19 3.29 -4.11
CA ASP A 205 0.76 2.98 -4.07
C ASP A 205 -0.08 4.24 -4.25
N PHE A 206 -1.10 4.15 -5.11
CA PHE A 206 -2.00 5.27 -5.42
C PHE A 206 -3.22 5.23 -4.53
N VAL A 207 -3.30 6.16 -3.58
CA VAL A 207 -4.44 6.29 -2.65
C VAL A 207 -5.52 7.14 -3.27
N MET A 208 -6.66 6.53 -3.60
CA MET A 208 -7.74 7.17 -4.34
C MET A 208 -9.07 7.10 -3.58
N GLY A 209 -9.84 8.18 -3.66
CA GLY A 209 -11.16 8.24 -3.01
C GLY A 209 -11.21 9.07 -1.74
N VAL A 210 -10.09 9.62 -1.31
CA VAL A 210 -10.03 10.63 -0.24
C VAL A 210 -10.43 11.98 -0.82
N VAL A 211 -11.29 12.71 -0.13
CA VAL A 211 -11.64 14.09 -0.52
C VAL A 211 -10.42 14.98 -0.29
N GLY A 212 -9.97 15.63 -1.36
CA GLY A 212 -8.73 16.42 -1.37
C GLY A 212 -7.58 15.78 -2.15
N GLY A 213 -7.67 14.48 -2.43
CA GLY A 213 -6.79 13.76 -3.35
C GLY A 213 -7.44 13.51 -4.72
N VAL A 214 -6.79 12.69 -5.54
CA VAL A 214 -7.25 12.37 -6.90
C VAL A 214 -8.60 11.62 -6.87
N PRO A 215 -9.58 11.99 -7.72
CA PRO A 215 -10.86 11.28 -7.77
C PRO A 215 -10.70 9.81 -8.20
N PRO A 216 -11.48 8.87 -7.58
CA PRO A 216 -11.32 7.43 -7.76
C PRO A 216 -11.95 6.93 -9.08
N THR A 217 -11.26 7.17 -10.19
CA THR A 217 -11.67 6.70 -11.52
C THR A 217 -10.53 5.91 -12.20
N ALA A 218 -10.88 4.94 -13.04
CA ALA A 218 -9.90 4.17 -13.81
C ALA A 218 -9.02 5.06 -14.70
N ARG A 219 -9.59 6.16 -15.25
CA ARG A 219 -8.84 7.14 -16.03
C ARG A 219 -7.75 7.83 -15.21
N ASN A 220 -8.08 8.28 -14.00
CA ASN A 220 -7.12 8.92 -13.12
C ASN A 220 -6.06 7.94 -12.63
N LEU A 221 -6.43 6.68 -12.37
CA LEU A 221 -5.48 5.63 -12.03
C LEU A 221 -4.46 5.39 -13.17
N ALA A 222 -4.95 5.30 -14.41
CA ALA A 222 -4.06 5.16 -15.57
C ALA A 222 -3.10 6.36 -15.70
N MET A 223 -3.62 7.58 -15.52
CA MET A 223 -2.79 8.80 -15.52
C MET A 223 -1.72 8.77 -14.40
N MET A 224 -2.07 8.34 -13.19
CA MET A 224 -1.10 8.23 -12.10
C MET A 224 0.00 7.22 -12.42
N ALA A 225 -0.37 6.06 -13.00
CA ALA A 225 0.58 5.02 -13.39
C ALA A 225 1.49 5.49 -14.55
N GLU A 226 0.95 6.21 -15.53
CA GLU A 226 1.73 6.81 -16.62
C GLU A 226 2.73 7.86 -16.08
N ASN A 227 2.27 8.77 -15.21
CA ASN A 227 3.14 9.77 -14.60
C ASN A 227 4.26 9.14 -13.75
N LEU A 228 3.96 8.04 -13.02
CA LEU A 228 4.99 7.31 -12.29
C LEU A 228 6.03 6.71 -13.24
N ALA A 229 5.58 6.08 -14.31
CA ALA A 229 6.46 5.51 -15.32
C ALA A 229 7.35 6.59 -15.95
N GLU A 230 6.80 7.77 -16.29
CA GLU A 230 7.57 8.88 -16.84
C GLU A 230 8.59 9.45 -15.84
N ALA A 231 8.20 9.68 -14.60
CA ALA A 231 9.08 10.19 -13.56
C ALA A 231 10.24 9.24 -13.24
N TRP A 232 10.02 7.92 -13.37
CA TRP A 232 11.00 6.89 -13.06
C TRP A 232 11.78 6.38 -14.27
N LEU A 233 11.26 6.48 -15.50
CA LEU A 233 11.93 6.09 -16.75
C LEU A 233 13.22 6.88 -17.00
N ALA A 234 13.28 8.12 -16.54
CA ALA A 234 14.49 8.94 -16.65
C ALA A 234 15.67 8.35 -15.85
N ALA A 235 15.42 7.47 -14.89
CA ALA A 235 16.39 6.83 -14.01
C ALA A 235 16.75 5.39 -14.42
N GLU A 236 16.16 4.83 -15.48
CA GLU A 236 16.35 3.44 -15.96
C GLU A 236 16.07 2.35 -14.89
N HIS A 237 15.21 2.65 -13.90
CA HIS A 237 14.99 1.78 -12.75
C HIS A 237 13.65 1.04 -12.82
N GLN A 238 13.63 -0.14 -12.18
CA GLN A 238 12.40 -0.92 -12.02
C GLN A 238 11.49 -0.28 -10.95
N HIS A 239 10.18 -0.37 -11.15
CA HIS A 239 9.17 0.04 -10.18
C HIS A 239 8.05 -0.98 -10.07
N HIS A 240 7.43 -1.00 -8.90
CA HIS A 240 6.20 -1.72 -8.60
C HIS A 240 5.16 -0.73 -8.11
N TRP A 241 3.91 -0.89 -8.53
CA TRP A 241 2.84 -0.04 -8.04
C TRP A 241 1.56 -0.82 -7.75
N GLY A 242 0.76 -0.28 -6.83
CA GLY A 242 -0.54 -0.78 -6.47
C GLY A 242 -1.59 0.33 -6.35
N VAL A 243 -2.83 -0.05 -6.05
CA VAL A 243 -3.93 0.86 -5.80
C VAL A 243 -4.54 0.63 -4.43
N ILE A 244 -4.79 1.73 -3.74
CA ILE A 244 -5.52 1.82 -2.48
C ILE A 244 -6.82 2.58 -2.74
N GLY A 245 -7.93 1.84 -2.79
CA GLY A 245 -9.25 2.43 -3.05
C GLY A 245 -10.03 2.65 -1.76
N ILE A 246 -10.32 3.90 -1.41
CA ILE A 246 -11.05 4.22 -0.19
C ILE A 246 -12.57 4.17 -0.41
N GLY A 247 -13.25 3.36 0.40
CA GLY A 247 -14.70 3.20 0.38
C GLY A 247 -15.22 2.25 -0.71
N ARG A 248 -16.53 2.29 -0.96
CA ARG A 248 -17.23 1.31 -1.83
C ARG A 248 -16.76 1.28 -3.29
N GLY A 249 -16.08 2.34 -3.76
CA GLY A 249 -15.48 2.39 -5.10
C GLY A 249 -14.23 1.54 -5.27
N GLN A 250 -13.69 0.95 -4.19
CA GLN A 250 -12.46 0.17 -4.17
C GLN A 250 -12.45 -0.91 -5.26
N TRP A 251 -13.52 -1.70 -5.39
CA TRP A 251 -13.56 -2.85 -6.28
C TRP A 251 -13.40 -2.50 -7.76
N SER A 252 -13.94 -1.36 -8.19
CA SER A 252 -13.74 -0.85 -9.55
C SER A 252 -12.29 -0.43 -9.80
N LEU A 253 -11.65 0.19 -8.80
CA LEU A 253 -10.24 0.58 -8.88
C LEU A 253 -9.31 -0.65 -8.86
N VAL A 254 -9.61 -1.63 -8.02
CA VAL A 254 -8.88 -2.91 -7.96
C VAL A 254 -8.91 -3.60 -9.33
N ALA A 255 -10.08 -3.71 -9.96
CA ALA A 255 -10.20 -4.29 -11.31
C ALA A 255 -9.41 -3.48 -12.36
N ALA A 256 -9.46 -2.16 -12.30
CA ALA A 256 -8.69 -1.30 -13.19
C ALA A 256 -7.17 -1.46 -12.99
N ALA A 257 -6.69 -1.52 -11.73
CA ALA A 257 -5.27 -1.75 -11.45
C ALA A 257 -4.77 -3.07 -12.02
N LEU A 258 -5.54 -4.15 -11.85
CA LEU A 258 -5.19 -5.47 -12.35
C LEU A 258 -5.05 -5.49 -13.87
N THR A 259 -5.95 -4.81 -14.60
CA THR A 259 -5.90 -4.71 -16.07
C THR A 259 -4.75 -3.83 -16.56
N LEU A 260 -4.34 -2.83 -15.77
CA LEU A 260 -3.20 -1.94 -16.06
C LEU A 260 -1.84 -2.52 -15.60
N GLY A 261 -1.82 -3.71 -14.98
CA GLY A 261 -0.60 -4.38 -14.57
C GLY A 261 -0.15 -4.10 -13.12
N GLY A 262 -0.90 -3.29 -12.37
CA GLY A 262 -0.63 -2.98 -10.97
C GLY A 262 -1.01 -4.10 -9.98
N SER A 263 -0.70 -3.91 -8.73
CA SER A 263 -1.13 -4.70 -7.58
C SER A 263 -2.31 -4.07 -6.84
N ILE A 264 -2.81 -4.72 -5.81
CA ILE A 264 -4.04 -4.30 -5.14
C ILE A 264 -3.87 -4.27 -3.62
N ARG A 265 -4.56 -3.31 -2.99
CA ARG A 265 -4.76 -3.29 -1.55
C ARG A 265 -6.26 -3.35 -1.24
N VAL A 266 -6.61 -4.22 -0.30
CA VAL A 266 -7.93 -4.39 0.30
C VAL A 266 -7.79 -4.35 1.82
N GLY A 267 -8.88 -4.42 2.55
CA GLY A 267 -8.86 -4.50 4.01
C GLY A 267 -9.81 -3.53 4.69
N LEU A 268 -10.08 -3.80 5.96
CA LEU A 268 -11.04 -3.07 6.79
C LEU A 268 -10.62 -1.62 7.09
N GLU A 269 -9.37 -1.25 6.84
CA GLU A 269 -8.95 0.15 6.88
C GLU A 269 -9.59 0.98 5.77
N ASP A 270 -9.63 0.43 4.56
CA ASP A 270 -9.97 1.16 3.34
C ASP A 270 -11.46 1.04 2.99
N ASN A 271 -12.04 -0.15 3.18
CA ASN A 271 -13.42 -0.46 2.83
C ASN A 271 -13.94 -1.65 3.63
N PHE A 272 -15.18 -1.54 4.13
CA PHE A 272 -15.84 -2.61 4.90
C PHE A 272 -16.70 -3.55 4.07
N TYR A 273 -16.92 -3.25 2.80
CA TYR A 273 -17.99 -3.87 2.02
C TYR A 273 -17.46 -4.69 0.85
N LEU A 274 -18.05 -5.85 0.66
CA LEU A 274 -17.94 -6.65 -0.53
C LEU A 274 -18.63 -5.97 -1.72
N PRO A 275 -18.39 -6.40 -2.99
CA PRO A 275 -19.00 -5.76 -4.17
C PRO A 275 -20.52 -5.75 -4.19
N ASP A 276 -21.16 -6.76 -3.58
CA ASP A 276 -22.63 -6.87 -3.44
C ASP A 276 -23.22 -5.91 -2.39
N GLY A 277 -22.35 -5.25 -1.62
CA GLY A 277 -22.72 -4.31 -0.57
C GLY A 277 -22.85 -4.94 0.82
N GLU A 278 -22.62 -6.24 0.97
CA GLU A 278 -22.53 -6.89 2.27
C GLU A 278 -21.29 -6.44 3.03
N MET A 279 -21.41 -6.29 4.35
CA MET A 279 -20.26 -5.98 5.20
C MET A 279 -19.41 -7.24 5.38
N ALA A 280 -18.11 -7.13 5.14
CA ALA A 280 -17.15 -8.19 5.36
C ALA A 280 -17.08 -8.54 6.87
N ARG A 281 -16.96 -9.82 7.15
CA ARG A 281 -16.86 -10.35 8.53
C ARG A 281 -15.42 -10.42 9.02
N SER A 282 -14.46 -10.26 8.11
CA SER A 282 -13.03 -10.30 8.36
C SER A 282 -12.24 -9.66 7.21
N ASN A 283 -10.98 -9.40 7.44
CA ASN A 283 -10.04 -9.06 6.35
C ASN A 283 -9.89 -10.21 5.35
N GLY A 284 -9.96 -11.45 5.82
CA GLY A 284 -9.93 -12.63 4.95
C GLY A 284 -11.03 -12.62 3.88
N ASP A 285 -12.26 -12.21 4.21
CA ASP A 285 -13.36 -12.10 3.21
C ASP A 285 -13.00 -11.13 2.08
N LEU A 286 -12.35 -10.00 2.42
CA LEU A 286 -11.91 -9.00 1.44
C LEU A 286 -10.75 -9.50 0.60
N VAL A 287 -9.77 -10.19 1.20
CA VAL A 287 -8.65 -10.80 0.49
C VAL A 287 -9.12 -11.90 -0.44
N ALA A 288 -10.02 -12.80 0.02
CA ALA A 288 -10.62 -13.83 -0.83
C ALA A 288 -11.30 -13.24 -2.07
N ARG A 289 -12.02 -12.13 -1.89
CA ARG A 289 -12.66 -11.43 -3.01
C ARG A 289 -11.63 -10.78 -3.93
N GLY A 290 -10.59 -10.16 -3.37
CA GLY A 290 -9.47 -9.60 -4.13
C GLY A 290 -8.76 -10.66 -4.97
N ARG A 291 -8.45 -11.82 -4.39
CA ARG A 291 -7.84 -12.96 -5.08
C ARG A 291 -8.68 -13.43 -6.28
N ARG A 292 -9.98 -13.57 -6.10
CA ARG A 292 -10.88 -13.95 -7.22
C ARG A 292 -10.82 -12.93 -8.35
N LEU A 293 -10.77 -11.63 -8.05
CA LEU A 293 -10.60 -10.61 -9.10
C LEU A 293 -9.25 -10.70 -9.81
N VAL A 294 -8.17 -11.02 -9.09
CA VAL A 294 -6.86 -11.28 -9.67
C VAL A 294 -6.95 -12.42 -10.68
N GLU A 295 -7.59 -13.54 -10.29
CA GLU A 295 -7.79 -14.73 -11.13
C GLU A 295 -8.70 -14.43 -12.32
N ASP A 296 -9.81 -13.73 -12.12
CA ASP A 296 -10.76 -13.31 -13.18
C ASP A 296 -10.09 -12.41 -14.24
N CYS A 297 -9.05 -11.64 -13.84
CA CYS A 297 -8.23 -10.85 -14.76
C CYS A 297 -7.10 -11.66 -15.44
N GLY A 298 -7.08 -12.99 -15.31
CA GLY A 298 -6.03 -13.84 -15.89
C GLY A 298 -4.67 -13.71 -15.23
N ARG A 299 -4.63 -13.21 -13.99
CA ARG A 299 -3.42 -13.09 -13.17
C ARG A 299 -3.47 -14.10 -12.02
N ARG A 300 -2.49 -14.10 -11.15
CA ARG A 300 -2.48 -14.90 -9.93
C ARG A 300 -1.97 -14.08 -8.74
N ALA A 301 -2.34 -14.47 -7.53
CA ALA A 301 -1.72 -13.93 -6.34
C ALA A 301 -0.20 -14.24 -6.33
N ALA A 302 0.60 -13.27 -5.94
CA ALA A 302 2.02 -13.46 -5.72
C ALA A 302 2.27 -14.34 -4.48
N THR A 303 3.32 -15.14 -4.49
CA THR A 303 3.84 -15.71 -3.24
C THR A 303 4.58 -14.63 -2.45
N VAL A 304 4.88 -14.88 -1.18
CA VAL A 304 5.61 -13.91 -0.36
C VAL A 304 7.03 -13.67 -0.88
N GLU A 305 7.67 -14.70 -1.43
CA GLU A 305 9.01 -14.62 -2.05
C GLU A 305 8.96 -13.75 -3.31
N GLU A 306 7.95 -13.95 -4.15
CA GLU A 306 7.73 -13.11 -5.34
C GLU A 306 7.43 -11.66 -4.96
N ALA A 307 6.62 -11.45 -3.92
CA ALA A 307 6.34 -10.12 -3.42
C ALA A 307 7.61 -9.42 -2.91
N ARG A 308 8.45 -10.11 -2.13
CA ARG A 308 9.75 -9.59 -1.70
C ARG A 308 10.65 -9.24 -2.89
N ALA A 309 10.71 -10.10 -3.89
CA ALA A 309 11.49 -9.85 -5.10
C ALA A 309 10.98 -8.64 -5.90
N LEU A 310 9.65 -8.53 -6.09
CA LEU A 310 9.01 -7.39 -6.78
C LEU A 310 9.25 -6.06 -6.06
N LEU A 311 9.26 -6.07 -4.72
CA LEU A 311 9.46 -4.89 -3.89
C LEU A 311 10.94 -4.60 -3.59
N GLY A 312 11.86 -5.50 -3.95
CA GLY A 312 13.29 -5.36 -3.64
C GLY A 312 13.61 -5.51 -2.16
N ILE A 313 12.85 -6.33 -1.44
CA ILE A 313 13.09 -6.61 -0.02
C ILE A 313 14.09 -7.77 0.07
N ALA A 314 15.20 -7.53 0.76
CA ALA A 314 16.19 -8.57 0.99
C ALA A 314 15.59 -9.74 1.81
N PRO A 315 15.95 -11.00 1.49
CA PRO A 315 15.57 -12.13 2.33
C PRO A 315 16.06 -11.91 3.78
N ARG A 316 15.21 -12.18 4.75
CA ARG A 316 15.67 -12.18 6.15
C ARG A 316 16.68 -13.31 6.36
N PRO A 317 17.77 -13.06 7.08
CA PRO A 317 18.64 -14.16 7.47
C PRO A 317 17.82 -15.13 8.32
N VAL A 318 17.86 -16.42 7.94
CA VAL A 318 17.26 -17.49 8.76
C VAL A 318 18.03 -17.49 10.08
N VAL A 319 17.39 -17.07 11.17
CA VAL A 319 17.93 -17.24 12.51
C VAL A 319 17.80 -18.73 12.82
N VAL A 320 18.93 -19.45 12.69
CA VAL A 320 19.05 -20.86 13.05
C VAL A 320 19.15 -20.98 14.57
#